data_f773348ccc30fe4561ec0e938abd5520
#
_entry.id   f773348ccc30fe4561ec0e938abd5520
#
_cell.length_a   1.000
_cell.length_b   1.000
_cell.length_c   1.000
_cell.angle_alpha   90.00
_cell.angle_beta   90.00
_cell.angle_gamma   90.00
#
_symmetry.space_group_name_H-M   'P 1'
#
loop_
_entity.id
_entity.type
_entity.pdbx_description
1 polymer ?
#
loop_
_entity_poly.entity_id
_entity_poly.type
_entity_poly.pdbx_seq_one_letter_code
_entity_poly.pdbx_strand_id
1 'polypeptide(L)'
;NGVLVRAATRGDGEQGEEITANVRTISSIPLRLQLEPAPAWVEVRGEAFIPDATFHAINNQRRSRDEALFANPRNACAGTLRQLDPSVVASRRLDFFAYTLHLPDNWQGRRPLTQWDALQWLGDAGFKVNPNAGLLPDLQSVEHFFDSWDTERRQLNYATDGVVVKLNDLRLQDAAGFTQKAPRWAIALKYPAEEAPTKILRISCQVGRTGVITPVAEFEPVLLAGTSVSRASLHNADRLVELDLHNGDTIVVRKAGEIIPEVVRVLPELRPALAQPVELPKTCPACGSTLVRETSESATRCINSSCPAILRGALRHWVSKGAMDVDGLGGKLIEQLVDRGLVQSIADLYRLDEALLGSLERMGSKSAENLIQALNASRSQGWAKQLYGLGIHHVGEVNA
;
A
#
# COMPACT_ATOMS: atom_id res chain seq x y z
N ASN A 1 23.07 -21.36 -10.78
CA ASN A 1 23.58 -22.67 -10.29
C ASN A 1 22.69 -23.26 -9.19
N GLY A 2 21.40 -22.94 -9.20
CA GLY A 2 20.37 -23.53 -8.35
C GLY A 2 20.39 -23.21 -6.87
N VAL A 3 21.23 -22.27 -6.39
CA VAL A 3 21.31 -21.87 -4.99
C VAL A 3 20.68 -20.50 -4.80
N LEU A 4 19.91 -20.31 -3.71
CA LEU A 4 19.34 -19.01 -3.34
C LEU A 4 20.48 -18.01 -3.00
N VAL A 5 20.66 -17.02 -3.85
CA VAL A 5 21.70 -15.99 -3.72
C VAL A 5 21.11 -14.72 -3.12
N ARG A 6 19.97 -14.26 -3.63
CA ARG A 6 19.35 -13.00 -3.24
C ARG A 6 17.84 -13.07 -3.26
N ALA A 7 17.21 -12.39 -2.31
CA ALA A 7 15.78 -12.14 -2.28
C ALA A 7 15.51 -10.68 -1.95
N ALA A 8 14.51 -10.10 -2.60
CA ALA A 8 14.12 -8.70 -2.41
C ALA A 8 12.59 -8.56 -2.34
N THR A 9 12.12 -7.50 -1.70
CA THR A 9 10.71 -7.10 -1.74
C THR A 9 10.36 -6.55 -3.13
N ARG A 10 9.06 -6.43 -3.44
CA ARG A 10 8.58 -5.84 -4.69
C ARG A 10 9.07 -4.39 -4.89
N GLY A 11 9.19 -3.62 -3.78
CA GLY A 11 9.55 -2.21 -3.84
C GLY A 11 8.57 -1.41 -4.69
N ASP A 12 9.11 -0.58 -5.58
CA ASP A 12 8.40 0.21 -6.59
C ASP A 12 8.22 -0.53 -7.94
N GLY A 13 8.78 -1.73 -8.04
CA GLY A 13 8.80 -2.55 -9.27
C GLY A 13 10.20 -2.63 -9.90
N GLU A 14 11.07 -1.66 -9.68
CA GLU A 14 12.46 -1.61 -10.16
C GLU A 14 13.46 -1.84 -9.02
N GLN A 15 13.22 -1.25 -7.85
CA GLN A 15 14.08 -1.35 -6.67
C GLN A 15 13.30 -1.86 -5.47
N GLY A 16 13.80 -2.94 -4.86
CA GLY A 16 13.25 -3.55 -3.64
C GLY A 16 14.29 -3.62 -2.54
N GLU A 17 13.83 -3.74 -1.29
CA GLU A 17 14.70 -3.96 -0.13
C GLU A 17 15.23 -5.39 -0.15
N GLU A 18 16.52 -5.58 0.06
CA GLU A 18 17.12 -6.89 0.19
C GLU A 18 16.72 -7.55 1.52
N ILE A 19 16.13 -8.74 1.42
CA ILE A 19 15.61 -9.51 2.56
C ILE A 19 16.09 -10.97 2.56
N THR A 20 17.23 -11.24 1.94
CA THR A 20 17.75 -12.60 1.72
C THR A 20 17.87 -13.41 3.01
N ALA A 21 18.42 -12.81 4.08
CA ALA A 21 18.57 -13.48 5.37
C ALA A 21 17.21 -13.92 5.95
N ASN A 22 16.18 -13.08 5.79
CA ASN A 22 14.81 -13.35 6.24
C ASN A 22 14.14 -14.43 5.41
N VAL A 23 14.27 -14.35 4.08
CA VAL A 23 13.68 -15.35 3.16
C VAL A 23 14.26 -16.74 3.35
N ARG A 24 15.54 -16.85 3.71
CA ARG A 24 16.18 -18.15 4.05
C ARG A 24 15.52 -18.87 5.22
N THR A 25 14.75 -18.19 6.05
CA THR A 25 14.01 -18.80 7.17
C THR A 25 12.64 -19.37 6.78
N ILE A 26 12.18 -19.12 5.55
CA ILE A 26 10.89 -19.58 5.04
C ILE A 26 11.05 -21.00 4.47
N SER A 27 10.51 -21.99 5.14
CA SER A 27 10.73 -23.41 4.79
C SER A 27 10.17 -23.85 3.43
N SER A 28 9.17 -23.14 2.91
CA SER A 28 8.57 -23.38 1.59
C SER A 28 9.37 -22.76 0.42
N ILE A 29 10.49 -22.09 0.71
CA ILE A 29 11.43 -21.59 -0.30
C ILE A 29 12.69 -22.45 -0.27
N PRO A 30 12.99 -23.21 -1.33
CA PRO A 30 14.17 -24.06 -1.37
C PRO A 30 15.44 -23.21 -1.38
N LEU A 31 16.40 -23.54 -0.52
CA LEU A 31 17.73 -22.91 -0.54
C LEU A 31 18.57 -23.39 -1.73
N ARG A 32 18.22 -24.55 -2.29
CA ARG A 32 18.77 -25.13 -3.51
C ARG A 32 17.61 -25.75 -4.31
N LEU A 33 17.57 -25.45 -5.61
CA LEU A 33 16.59 -26.05 -6.53
C LEU A 33 16.73 -27.59 -6.57
N GLN A 34 15.61 -28.28 -6.61
CA GLN A 34 15.53 -29.74 -6.73
C GLN A 34 15.54 -30.20 -8.19
N LEU A 35 16.31 -29.51 -9.05
CA LEU A 35 16.41 -29.78 -10.48
C LEU A 35 17.88 -29.97 -10.89
N GLU A 36 18.13 -30.99 -11.75
CA GLU A 36 19.42 -31.23 -12.36
C GLU A 36 19.24 -31.48 -13.87
N PRO A 37 19.96 -30.73 -14.71
CA PRO A 37 20.82 -29.60 -14.38
C PRO A 37 20.01 -28.38 -13.91
N ALA A 38 20.56 -27.60 -12.99
CA ALA A 38 19.96 -26.33 -12.59
C ALA A 38 20.31 -25.20 -13.57
N PRO A 39 19.39 -24.22 -13.83
CA PRO A 39 19.71 -23.05 -14.64
C PRO A 39 20.87 -22.22 -14.05
N ALA A 40 21.58 -21.48 -14.90
CA ALA A 40 22.65 -20.59 -14.49
C ALA A 40 22.15 -19.52 -13.51
N TRP A 41 20.97 -18.94 -13.81
CA TRP A 41 20.18 -18.15 -12.88
C TRP A 41 18.68 -18.42 -13.07
N VAL A 42 17.88 -18.09 -12.06
CA VAL A 42 16.43 -18.11 -12.10
C VAL A 42 15.90 -17.01 -11.20
N GLU A 43 14.85 -16.32 -11.63
CA GLU A 43 14.07 -15.43 -10.78
C GLU A 43 12.70 -16.05 -10.56
N VAL A 44 12.32 -16.17 -9.29
CA VAL A 44 11.01 -16.67 -8.88
C VAL A 44 10.30 -15.56 -8.11
N ARG A 45 9.07 -15.24 -8.55
CA ARG A 45 8.20 -14.34 -7.81
C ARG A 45 7.07 -15.10 -7.15
N GLY A 46 6.69 -14.64 -5.97
CA GLY A 46 5.65 -15.26 -5.18
C GLY A 46 5.12 -14.33 -4.11
N GLU A 47 4.17 -14.84 -3.33
CA GLU A 47 3.58 -14.11 -2.20
C GLU A 47 3.91 -14.83 -0.90
N ALA A 48 4.53 -14.10 0.02
CA ALA A 48 4.73 -14.56 1.38
C ALA A 48 3.50 -14.24 2.23
N PHE A 49 3.11 -15.17 3.09
CA PHE A 49 1.94 -15.01 3.93
C PHE A 49 2.15 -15.64 5.31
N ILE A 50 1.27 -15.34 6.25
CA ILE A 50 1.20 -16.00 7.56
C ILE A 50 -0.04 -16.87 7.55
N PRO A 51 0.08 -18.20 7.77
CA PRO A 51 -1.07 -19.06 7.98
C PRO A 51 -1.90 -18.64 9.19
N ASP A 52 -3.24 -18.79 9.12
CA ASP A 52 -4.17 -18.31 10.15
C ASP A 52 -3.86 -18.86 11.55
N ALA A 53 -3.58 -20.15 11.65
CA ALA A 53 -3.19 -20.77 12.92
C ALA A 53 -1.93 -20.13 13.51
N THR A 54 -0.95 -19.82 12.66
CA THR A 54 0.29 -19.15 13.04
C THR A 54 0.03 -17.70 13.47
N PHE A 55 -0.81 -16.98 12.73
CA PHE A 55 -1.22 -15.61 13.08
C PHE A 55 -1.88 -15.55 14.46
N HIS A 56 -2.81 -16.46 14.74
CA HIS A 56 -3.44 -16.57 16.05
C HIS A 56 -2.44 -16.90 17.15
N ALA A 57 -1.51 -17.83 16.91
CA ALA A 57 -0.46 -18.17 17.88
C ALA A 57 0.45 -16.97 18.19
N ILE A 58 0.87 -16.21 17.19
CA ILE A 58 1.66 -14.98 17.37
C ILE A 58 0.87 -13.98 18.23
N ASN A 59 -0.39 -13.71 17.92
CA ASN A 59 -1.19 -12.77 18.68
C ASN A 59 -1.47 -13.24 20.12
N ASN A 60 -1.64 -14.51 20.35
CA ASN A 60 -1.74 -15.05 21.71
C ASN A 60 -0.47 -14.86 22.53
N GLN A 61 0.70 -15.07 21.90
CA GLN A 61 2.00 -14.80 22.54
C GLN A 61 2.18 -13.32 22.83
N ARG A 62 1.80 -12.41 21.91
CA ARG A 62 1.85 -10.96 22.14
C ARG A 62 0.95 -10.53 23.28
N ARG A 63 -0.27 -11.09 23.34
CA ARG A 63 -1.22 -10.84 24.44
C ARG A 63 -0.64 -11.25 25.80
N SER A 64 0.02 -12.40 25.90
CA SER A 64 0.66 -12.84 27.15
C SER A 64 1.84 -11.98 27.59
N ARG A 65 2.38 -11.14 26.70
CA ARG A 65 3.47 -10.19 26.93
C ARG A 65 3.01 -8.75 27.04
N ASP A 66 1.69 -8.50 27.05
CA ASP A 66 1.08 -7.16 27.03
C ASP A 66 1.57 -6.29 25.85
N GLU A 67 1.84 -6.93 24.71
CA GLU A 67 2.23 -6.26 23.47
C GLU A 67 1.02 -5.97 22.60
N ALA A 68 1.08 -4.90 21.78
CA ALA A 68 0.05 -4.57 20.81
C ALA A 68 -0.14 -5.70 19.80
N LEU A 69 -1.36 -6.14 19.56
CA LEU A 69 -1.66 -7.23 18.64
C LEU A 69 -1.51 -6.80 17.18
N PHE A 70 -1.17 -7.73 16.31
CA PHE A 70 -1.26 -7.50 14.88
C PHE A 70 -2.71 -7.45 14.43
N ALA A 71 -3.06 -6.44 13.65
CA ALA A 71 -4.44 -6.23 13.20
C ALA A 71 -4.89 -7.23 12.12
N ASN A 72 -3.98 -7.60 11.20
CA ASN A 72 -4.26 -8.60 10.16
C ASN A 72 -2.99 -9.34 9.73
N PRO A 73 -3.13 -10.55 9.14
CA PRO A 73 -1.99 -11.38 8.74
C PRO A 73 -1.15 -10.74 7.62
N ARG A 74 -1.75 -9.98 6.69
CA ARG A 74 -1.04 -9.33 5.58
C ARG A 74 -0.03 -8.29 6.09
N ASN A 75 -0.46 -7.37 6.96
CA ASN A 75 0.42 -6.36 7.54
C ASN A 75 1.47 -6.99 8.47
N ALA A 76 1.08 -8.02 9.23
CA ALA A 76 2.01 -8.78 10.07
C ALA A 76 3.10 -9.46 9.23
N CYS A 77 2.75 -10.05 8.08
CA CYS A 77 3.70 -10.66 7.15
C CYS A 77 4.66 -9.63 6.58
N ALA A 78 4.14 -8.53 6.02
CA ALA A 78 4.95 -7.47 5.40
C ALA A 78 5.94 -6.84 6.42
N GLY A 79 5.48 -6.58 7.64
CA GLY A 79 6.34 -6.09 8.73
C GLY A 79 7.36 -7.12 9.23
N THR A 80 7.02 -8.41 9.14
CA THR A 80 7.94 -9.50 9.52
C THR A 80 9.08 -9.65 8.52
N LEU A 81 8.79 -9.60 7.22
CA LEU A 81 9.81 -9.71 6.18
C LEU A 81 10.89 -8.62 6.24
N ARG A 82 10.60 -7.49 6.88
CA ARG A 82 11.51 -6.34 7.03
C ARG A 82 12.19 -6.28 8.40
N GLN A 83 12.11 -7.33 9.21
CA GLN A 83 12.81 -7.38 10.49
C GLN A 83 14.32 -7.45 10.26
N LEU A 84 15.08 -6.76 11.09
CA LEU A 84 16.55 -6.78 11.03
C LEU A 84 17.13 -8.12 11.54
N ASP A 85 16.44 -8.78 12.46
CA ASP A 85 16.83 -10.07 13.03
C ASP A 85 16.08 -11.22 12.36
N PRO A 86 16.75 -12.08 11.56
CA PRO A 86 16.13 -13.23 10.92
C PRO A 86 15.56 -14.26 11.92
N SER A 87 16.02 -14.30 13.16
CA SER A 87 15.49 -15.21 14.18
C SER A 87 14.03 -14.90 14.53
N VAL A 88 13.68 -13.61 14.53
CA VAL A 88 12.31 -13.14 14.70
C VAL A 88 11.43 -13.62 13.54
N VAL A 89 11.94 -13.54 12.29
CA VAL A 89 11.24 -14.02 11.09
C VAL A 89 11.02 -15.54 11.17
N ALA A 90 12.07 -16.30 11.52
CA ALA A 90 11.99 -17.74 11.69
C ALA A 90 10.92 -18.15 12.72
N SER A 91 10.86 -17.44 13.86
CA SER A 91 9.87 -17.72 14.91
C SER A 91 8.43 -17.52 14.47
N ARG A 92 8.19 -16.64 13.48
CA ARG A 92 6.87 -16.33 12.93
C ARG A 92 6.41 -17.27 11.81
N ARG A 93 7.24 -18.20 11.39
CA ARG A 93 6.90 -19.30 10.46
C ARG A 93 6.09 -18.84 9.26
N LEU A 94 6.61 -17.88 8.50
CA LEU A 94 6.01 -17.45 7.25
C LEU A 94 5.93 -18.61 6.26
N ASP A 95 4.97 -18.55 5.36
CA ASP A 95 4.83 -19.47 4.24
C ASP A 95 4.89 -18.67 2.92
N PHE A 96 5.01 -19.36 1.78
CA PHE A 96 5.21 -18.72 0.49
C PHE A 96 4.59 -19.54 -0.64
N PHE A 97 3.90 -18.87 -1.57
CA PHE A 97 3.46 -19.45 -2.83
C PHE A 97 4.19 -18.82 -4.00
N ALA A 98 4.90 -19.62 -4.78
CA ALA A 98 5.51 -19.20 -6.03
C ALA A 98 4.47 -19.15 -7.16
N TYR A 99 4.53 -18.14 -8.03
CA TYR A 99 3.57 -18.00 -9.13
C TYR A 99 4.15 -17.45 -10.43
N THR A 100 5.37 -16.97 -10.48
CA THR A 100 6.05 -16.52 -11.70
C THR A 100 7.48 -17.01 -11.75
N LEU A 101 7.90 -17.41 -12.92
CA LEU A 101 9.21 -17.96 -13.23
C LEU A 101 9.85 -17.20 -14.39
N HIS A 102 11.09 -16.76 -14.20
CA HIS A 102 11.93 -16.23 -15.28
C HIS A 102 13.21 -17.07 -15.39
N LEU A 103 13.49 -17.52 -16.59
CA LEU A 103 14.66 -18.35 -16.95
C LEU A 103 15.55 -17.61 -17.94
N PRO A 104 16.88 -17.85 -17.94
CA PRO A 104 17.78 -17.27 -18.94
C PRO A 104 17.44 -17.75 -20.34
N ASP A 105 17.62 -16.90 -21.35
CA ASP A 105 17.28 -17.22 -22.74
C ASP A 105 18.05 -18.43 -23.30
N ASN A 106 19.27 -18.63 -22.84
CA ASN A 106 20.16 -19.72 -23.24
C ASN A 106 19.95 -21.01 -22.44
N TRP A 107 18.90 -21.10 -21.59
CA TRP A 107 18.58 -22.33 -20.85
C TRP A 107 18.17 -23.47 -21.78
N GLN A 108 18.90 -24.59 -21.73
CA GLN A 108 18.68 -25.77 -22.60
C GLN A 108 17.82 -26.86 -21.97
N GLY A 109 17.41 -26.71 -20.72
CA GLY A 109 16.50 -27.62 -20.05
C GLY A 109 15.04 -27.41 -20.44
N ARG A 110 14.13 -28.11 -19.75
CA ARG A 110 12.68 -27.98 -19.97
C ARG A 110 12.23 -26.53 -19.71
N ARG A 111 11.89 -25.82 -20.78
CA ARG A 111 11.34 -24.46 -20.72
C ARG A 111 9.82 -24.54 -20.75
N PRO A 112 9.11 -23.96 -19.75
CA PRO A 112 7.66 -23.85 -19.80
C PRO A 112 7.20 -23.03 -21.02
N LEU A 113 6.13 -23.51 -21.67
CA LEU A 113 5.45 -22.79 -22.74
C LEU A 113 4.14 -22.15 -22.28
N THR A 114 3.64 -22.61 -21.15
CA THR A 114 2.41 -22.12 -20.55
C THR A 114 2.63 -21.69 -19.10
N GLN A 115 1.71 -20.84 -18.59
CA GLN A 115 1.69 -20.47 -17.17
C GLN A 115 1.50 -21.71 -16.27
N TRP A 116 0.69 -22.68 -16.72
CA TRP A 116 0.48 -23.93 -16.02
C TRP A 116 1.76 -24.77 -15.94
N ASP A 117 2.48 -24.92 -17.05
CA ASP A 117 3.79 -25.58 -17.06
C ASP A 117 4.80 -24.88 -16.15
N ALA A 118 4.75 -23.54 -16.07
CA ALA A 118 5.61 -22.79 -15.17
C ALA A 118 5.32 -23.08 -13.69
N LEU A 119 4.03 -23.25 -13.31
CA LEU A 119 3.67 -23.67 -11.96
C LEU A 119 4.17 -25.10 -11.66
N GLN A 120 4.04 -26.02 -12.61
CA GLN A 120 4.57 -27.38 -12.46
C GLN A 120 6.10 -27.36 -12.30
N TRP A 121 6.80 -26.60 -13.15
CA TRP A 121 8.25 -26.43 -13.07
C TRP A 121 8.68 -25.89 -11.69
N LEU A 122 7.97 -24.93 -11.15
CA LEU A 122 8.21 -24.38 -9.80
C LEU A 122 8.03 -25.46 -8.72
N GLY A 123 7.00 -26.29 -8.83
CA GLY A 123 6.78 -27.43 -7.94
C GLY A 123 7.93 -28.44 -8.02
N ASP A 124 8.33 -28.85 -9.24
CA ASP A 124 9.45 -29.75 -9.48
C ASP A 124 10.79 -29.20 -8.95
N ALA A 125 10.93 -27.86 -8.98
CA ALA A 125 12.09 -27.15 -8.44
C ALA A 125 12.12 -27.07 -6.89
N GLY A 126 11.05 -27.51 -6.22
CA GLY A 126 10.92 -27.56 -4.77
C GLY A 126 10.21 -26.37 -4.14
N PHE A 127 9.63 -25.45 -4.95
CA PHE A 127 8.80 -24.37 -4.43
C PHE A 127 7.38 -24.86 -4.12
N LYS A 128 6.77 -24.27 -3.11
CA LYS A 128 5.35 -24.44 -2.87
C LYS A 128 4.56 -23.58 -3.87
N VAL A 129 3.67 -24.18 -4.63
CA VAL A 129 2.69 -23.50 -5.48
C VAL A 129 1.30 -23.60 -4.87
N ASN A 130 0.39 -22.70 -5.23
CA ASN A 130 -0.97 -22.76 -4.69
C ASN A 130 -1.71 -24.00 -5.23
N PRO A 131 -2.13 -24.92 -4.36
CA PRO A 131 -2.82 -26.14 -4.80
C PRO A 131 -4.20 -25.86 -5.38
N ASN A 132 -4.77 -24.69 -5.14
CA ASN A 132 -6.09 -24.29 -5.61
C ASN A 132 -6.04 -23.56 -6.96
N ALA A 133 -4.89 -23.53 -7.63
CA ALA A 133 -4.80 -23.03 -9.00
C ALA A 133 -5.50 -23.98 -9.97
N GLY A 134 -6.25 -23.42 -10.95
CA GLY A 134 -6.97 -24.18 -11.96
C GLY A 134 -6.59 -23.77 -13.38
N LEU A 135 -6.51 -24.74 -14.29
CA LEU A 135 -6.42 -24.50 -15.73
C LEU A 135 -7.84 -24.59 -16.31
N LEU A 136 -8.37 -23.50 -16.81
CA LEU A 136 -9.74 -23.35 -17.25
C LEU A 136 -9.81 -23.11 -18.75
N PRO A 137 -10.74 -23.73 -19.50
CA PRO A 137 -10.77 -23.68 -20.96
C PRO A 137 -11.35 -22.35 -21.49
N ASP A 138 -12.22 -21.68 -20.76
CA ASP A 138 -12.99 -20.52 -21.23
C ASP A 138 -13.41 -19.59 -20.09
N LEU A 139 -13.99 -18.44 -20.45
CA LEU A 139 -14.43 -17.41 -19.50
C LEU A 139 -15.60 -17.87 -18.63
N GLN A 140 -16.49 -18.72 -19.15
CA GLN A 140 -17.62 -19.24 -18.38
C GLN A 140 -17.11 -20.14 -17.23
N SER A 141 -16.12 -20.96 -17.52
CA SER A 141 -15.44 -21.78 -16.49
C SER A 141 -14.71 -20.91 -15.47
N VAL A 142 -14.14 -19.78 -15.88
CA VAL A 142 -13.51 -18.80 -14.96
C VAL A 142 -14.55 -18.17 -14.04
N GLU A 143 -15.69 -17.75 -14.57
CA GLU A 143 -16.80 -17.21 -13.78
C GLU A 143 -17.29 -18.21 -12.73
N HIS A 144 -17.54 -19.45 -13.17
CA HIS A 144 -17.97 -20.51 -12.26
C HIS A 144 -16.93 -20.83 -11.16
N PHE A 145 -15.65 -20.83 -11.51
CA PHE A 145 -14.56 -20.99 -10.56
C PHE A 145 -14.53 -19.84 -9.54
N PHE A 146 -14.68 -18.60 -10.01
CA PHE A 146 -14.70 -17.44 -9.13
C PHE A 146 -15.86 -17.49 -8.14
N ASP A 147 -17.06 -17.83 -8.62
CA ASP A 147 -18.26 -17.91 -7.79
C ASP A 147 -18.17 -19.02 -6.72
N SER A 148 -17.61 -20.18 -7.09
CA SER A 148 -17.41 -21.28 -6.12
C SER A 148 -16.46 -20.88 -4.99
N TRP A 149 -15.39 -20.17 -5.33
CA TRP A 149 -14.38 -19.71 -4.37
C TRP A 149 -14.88 -18.61 -3.43
N ASP A 150 -15.96 -17.92 -3.70
CA ASP A 150 -16.51 -16.95 -2.73
C ASP A 150 -16.92 -17.64 -1.40
N THR A 151 -17.32 -18.90 -1.47
CA THR A 151 -17.64 -19.72 -0.29
C THR A 151 -16.44 -20.53 0.18
N GLU A 152 -15.77 -21.24 -0.72
CA GLU A 152 -14.71 -22.21 -0.40
C GLU A 152 -13.48 -21.53 0.21
N ARG A 153 -13.17 -20.28 -0.16
CA ARG A 153 -12.04 -19.50 0.39
C ARG A 153 -12.07 -19.39 1.91
N ARG A 154 -13.24 -19.48 2.53
CA ARG A 154 -13.40 -19.38 4.00
C ARG A 154 -12.83 -20.62 4.73
N GLN A 155 -12.56 -21.69 4.02
CA GLN A 155 -11.96 -22.91 4.55
C GLN A 155 -10.43 -22.94 4.38
N LEU A 156 -9.86 -21.96 3.68
CA LEU A 156 -8.42 -21.85 3.53
C LEU A 156 -7.77 -21.48 4.87
N ASN A 157 -6.55 -21.92 5.03
CA ASN A 157 -5.73 -21.56 6.21
C ASN A 157 -4.94 -20.26 6.02
N TYR A 158 -5.35 -19.43 5.07
CA TYR A 158 -4.79 -18.10 4.77
C TYR A 158 -5.86 -17.18 4.18
N ALA A 159 -5.73 -15.89 4.41
CA ALA A 159 -6.65 -14.89 3.88
C ALA A 159 -6.45 -14.69 2.37
N THR A 160 -7.56 -14.58 1.62
CA THR A 160 -7.57 -14.22 0.20
C THR A 160 -8.69 -13.23 -0.10
N ASP A 161 -8.43 -12.27 -0.98
CA ASP A 161 -9.36 -11.20 -1.38
C ASP A 161 -9.91 -11.39 -2.80
N GLY A 162 -9.46 -12.44 -3.51
CA GLY A 162 -9.88 -12.71 -4.88
C GLY A 162 -9.05 -13.77 -5.57
N VAL A 163 -9.23 -13.89 -6.87
CA VAL A 163 -8.45 -14.74 -7.76
C VAL A 163 -7.76 -13.92 -8.84
N VAL A 164 -6.63 -14.41 -9.35
CA VAL A 164 -5.92 -13.79 -10.48
C VAL A 164 -6.06 -14.69 -11.70
N VAL A 165 -6.73 -14.18 -12.71
CA VAL A 165 -6.87 -14.84 -14.02
C VAL A 165 -5.70 -14.41 -14.91
N LYS A 166 -5.04 -15.36 -15.56
CA LYS A 166 -3.87 -15.12 -16.42
C LYS A 166 -4.07 -15.84 -17.74
N LEU A 167 -3.59 -15.25 -18.84
CA LEU A 167 -3.42 -15.99 -20.09
C LEU A 167 -2.47 -17.16 -19.88
N ASN A 168 -2.84 -18.34 -20.36
CA ASN A 168 -2.03 -19.53 -20.13
C ASN A 168 -0.82 -19.64 -21.10
N ASP A 169 -0.95 -19.26 -22.38
CA ASP A 169 0.17 -19.27 -23.34
C ASP A 169 1.13 -18.10 -23.09
N LEU A 170 2.40 -18.40 -22.76
CA LEU A 170 3.41 -17.39 -22.41
C LEU A 170 3.76 -16.49 -23.61
N ARG A 171 3.66 -16.98 -24.86
CA ARG A 171 3.88 -16.14 -26.05
C ARG A 171 2.79 -15.09 -26.20
N LEU A 172 1.53 -15.44 -25.83
CA LEU A 172 0.44 -14.46 -25.79
C LEU A 172 0.60 -13.46 -24.66
N GLN A 173 1.18 -13.88 -23.51
CA GLN A 173 1.54 -12.95 -22.44
C GLN A 173 2.57 -11.92 -22.92
N ASP A 174 3.62 -12.37 -23.60
CA ASP A 174 4.67 -11.52 -24.17
C ASP A 174 4.09 -10.55 -25.22
N ALA A 175 3.23 -11.05 -26.13
CA ALA A 175 2.56 -10.25 -27.15
C ALA A 175 1.60 -9.19 -26.54
N ALA A 176 0.87 -9.51 -25.49
CA ALA A 176 0.00 -8.58 -24.78
C ALA A 176 0.79 -7.50 -24.04
N GLY A 177 1.97 -7.85 -23.51
CA GLY A 177 2.89 -6.95 -22.85
C GLY A 177 2.35 -6.36 -21.54
N PHE A 178 2.86 -5.16 -21.21
CA PHE A 178 2.59 -4.47 -19.96
C PHE A 178 2.03 -3.06 -20.21
N THR A 179 1.25 -2.56 -19.28
CA THR A 179 1.07 -1.12 -19.07
C THR A 179 2.23 -0.62 -18.18
N GLN A 180 2.27 0.67 -17.91
CA GLN A 180 3.26 1.23 -16.96
C GLN A 180 3.18 0.63 -15.54
N LYS A 181 2.05 0.02 -15.15
CA LYS A 181 1.80 -0.44 -13.77
C LYS A 181 1.43 -1.91 -13.64
N ALA A 182 1.00 -2.56 -14.73
CA ALA A 182 0.44 -3.91 -14.64
C ALA A 182 0.59 -4.68 -15.96
N PRO A 183 0.65 -6.03 -15.91
CA PRO A 183 0.56 -6.87 -17.10
C PRO A 183 -0.84 -6.74 -17.73
N ARG A 184 -0.90 -6.76 -19.08
CA ARG A 184 -2.16 -6.77 -19.83
C ARG A 184 -2.78 -8.17 -19.93
N TRP A 185 -2.02 -9.19 -19.60
CA TRP A 185 -2.40 -10.60 -19.67
C TRP A 185 -2.86 -11.19 -18.33
N ALA A 186 -2.98 -10.38 -17.30
CA ALA A 186 -3.47 -10.81 -15.98
C ALA A 186 -4.49 -9.81 -15.44
N ILE A 187 -5.55 -10.34 -14.83
CA ILE A 187 -6.59 -9.54 -14.18
C ILE A 187 -6.94 -10.13 -12.81
N ALA A 188 -7.07 -9.28 -11.81
CA ALA A 188 -7.54 -9.68 -10.49
C ALA A 188 -9.05 -9.51 -10.40
N LEU A 189 -9.76 -10.61 -10.11
CA LEU A 189 -11.17 -10.62 -9.76
C LEU A 189 -11.28 -10.65 -8.24
N LYS A 190 -11.85 -9.62 -7.65
CA LYS A 190 -11.95 -9.47 -6.18
C LYS A 190 -13.37 -9.72 -5.72
N TYR A 191 -13.50 -10.41 -4.60
CA TYR A 191 -14.78 -10.61 -3.94
C TYR A 191 -15.33 -9.29 -3.40
N PRO A 192 -16.67 -9.18 -3.24
CA PRO A 192 -17.26 -8.04 -2.57
C PRO A 192 -16.63 -7.83 -1.20
N ALA A 193 -16.27 -6.59 -0.92
CA ALA A 193 -15.71 -6.22 0.37
C ALA A 193 -16.78 -6.34 1.47
N GLU A 194 -16.36 -6.74 2.67
CA GLU A 194 -17.22 -6.75 3.85
C GLU A 194 -17.75 -5.34 4.13
N GLU A 195 -19.06 -5.23 4.38
CA GLU A 195 -19.75 -4.00 4.73
C GLU A 195 -20.22 -4.06 6.18
N ALA A 196 -20.14 -2.93 6.89
CA ALA A 196 -20.67 -2.82 8.23
C ALA A 196 -21.31 -1.46 8.48
N PRO A 197 -22.44 -1.39 9.23
CA PRO A 197 -23.05 -0.15 9.63
C PRO A 197 -22.28 0.47 10.80
N THR A 198 -22.21 1.82 10.82
CA THR A 198 -21.62 2.59 11.92
C THR A 198 -22.17 4.00 11.95
N LYS A 199 -22.10 4.68 13.10
CA LYS A 199 -22.63 6.01 13.31
C LYS A 199 -21.56 7.08 13.12
N ILE A 200 -21.87 8.13 12.35
CA ILE A 200 -20.99 9.30 12.20
C ILE A 200 -20.93 10.06 13.52
N LEU A 201 -19.71 10.34 13.99
CA LEU A 201 -19.41 11.18 15.12
C LEU A 201 -19.22 12.64 14.70
N ARG A 202 -18.44 12.84 13.63
CA ARG A 202 -18.21 14.16 13.02
C ARG A 202 -17.64 14.03 11.60
N ILE A 203 -17.72 15.14 10.85
CA ILE A 203 -17.03 15.31 9.57
C ILE A 203 -15.91 16.31 9.78
N SER A 204 -14.69 15.93 9.47
CA SER A 204 -13.51 16.80 9.44
C SER A 204 -13.07 17.07 8.01
N CYS A 205 -12.42 18.21 7.76
CA CYS A 205 -11.91 18.55 6.45
C CYS A 205 -10.38 18.62 6.47
N GLN A 206 -9.75 17.89 5.58
CA GLN A 206 -8.29 17.90 5.41
C GLN A 206 -7.92 18.75 4.20
N VAL A 207 -6.77 19.43 4.29
CA VAL A 207 -6.21 20.22 3.18
C VAL A 207 -5.05 19.46 2.58
N GLY A 208 -5.19 19.06 1.31
CA GLY A 208 -4.13 18.38 0.56
C GLY A 208 -3.03 19.33 0.08
N ARG A 209 -1.93 18.77 -0.45
CA ARG A 209 -0.79 19.53 -0.98
C ARG A 209 -1.13 20.50 -2.11
N THR A 210 -2.18 20.19 -2.87
CA THR A 210 -2.70 21.05 -3.96
C THR A 210 -3.81 22.00 -3.51
N GLY A 211 -4.00 22.14 -2.19
CA GLY A 211 -5.07 22.95 -1.61
C GLY A 211 -6.44 22.28 -1.60
N VAL A 212 -6.63 21.10 -2.19
CA VAL A 212 -7.91 20.39 -2.23
C VAL A 212 -8.39 20.10 -0.82
N ILE A 213 -9.66 20.44 -0.56
CA ILE A 213 -10.35 20.13 0.68
C ILE A 213 -11.03 18.77 0.53
N THR A 214 -10.58 17.83 1.35
CA THR A 214 -11.15 16.47 1.40
C THR A 214 -11.93 16.27 2.69
N PRO A 215 -13.26 16.09 2.63
CA PRO A 215 -14.04 15.74 3.81
C PRO A 215 -13.75 14.29 4.22
N VAL A 216 -13.68 14.08 5.53
CA VAL A 216 -13.40 12.77 6.14
C VAL A 216 -14.47 12.50 7.20
N ALA A 217 -15.19 11.40 7.06
CA ALA A 217 -16.09 10.90 8.09
C ALA A 217 -15.28 10.29 9.23
N GLU A 218 -15.53 10.73 10.44
CA GLU A 218 -15.10 10.09 11.68
C GLU A 218 -16.32 9.46 12.34
N PHE A 219 -16.25 8.16 12.60
CA PHE A 219 -17.39 7.36 13.04
C PHE A 219 -17.00 6.39 14.16
N GLU A 220 -18.00 5.80 14.82
CA GLU A 220 -17.76 4.78 15.84
C GLU A 220 -16.90 3.65 15.25
N PRO A 221 -15.85 3.20 15.98
CA PRO A 221 -14.97 2.16 15.46
C PRO A 221 -15.75 0.89 15.10
N VAL A 222 -15.54 0.38 13.89
CA VAL A 222 -16.15 -0.84 13.39
C VAL A 222 -15.09 -1.79 12.86
N LEU A 223 -15.29 -3.10 13.07
CA LEU A 223 -14.40 -4.14 12.57
C LEU A 223 -14.71 -4.44 11.10
N LEU A 224 -13.71 -4.30 10.23
CA LEU A 224 -13.79 -4.63 8.80
C LEU A 224 -12.53 -5.37 8.37
N ALA A 225 -12.66 -6.53 7.79
CA ALA A 225 -11.55 -7.39 7.36
C ALA A 225 -10.45 -7.48 8.44
N GLY A 226 -10.85 -7.81 9.68
CA GLY A 226 -9.97 -8.03 10.82
C GLY A 226 -9.29 -6.77 11.39
N THR A 227 -9.60 -5.57 10.90
CA THR A 227 -9.05 -4.31 11.45
C THR A 227 -10.14 -3.35 11.90
N SER A 228 -9.90 -2.62 12.99
CA SER A 228 -10.78 -1.56 13.45
C SER A 228 -10.61 -0.32 12.58
N VAL A 229 -11.72 0.19 12.05
CA VAL A 229 -11.79 1.37 11.20
C VAL A 229 -12.68 2.40 11.86
N SER A 230 -12.27 3.66 11.89
CA SER A 230 -13.02 4.77 12.48
C SER A 230 -13.02 6.04 11.63
N ARG A 231 -12.42 5.97 10.42
CA ARG A 231 -12.34 7.12 9.51
C ARG A 231 -12.43 6.63 8.05
N ALA A 232 -13.16 7.38 7.22
CA ALA A 232 -13.24 7.14 5.79
C ALA A 232 -13.26 8.45 5.00
N SER A 233 -12.60 8.47 3.83
CA SER A 233 -12.69 9.62 2.93
C SER A 233 -14.09 9.74 2.33
N LEU A 234 -14.56 10.99 2.23
CA LEU A 234 -15.79 11.34 1.52
C LEU A 234 -15.47 12.04 0.17
N HIS A 235 -14.22 11.98 -0.27
CA HIS A 235 -13.67 12.45 -1.53
C HIS A 235 -13.83 13.97 -1.76
N ASN A 236 -15.04 14.47 -1.99
CA ASN A 236 -15.34 15.86 -2.33
C ASN A 236 -16.76 16.28 -1.91
N ALA A 237 -17.15 17.52 -2.22
CA ALA A 237 -18.48 18.05 -1.93
C ALA A 237 -19.60 17.30 -2.67
N ASP A 238 -19.36 16.87 -3.92
CA ASP A 238 -20.38 16.19 -4.73
C ASP A 238 -20.76 14.85 -4.09
N ARG A 239 -19.79 14.16 -3.50
CA ARG A 239 -20.04 12.90 -2.78
C ARG A 239 -20.89 13.10 -1.53
N LEU A 240 -20.76 14.24 -0.84
CA LEU A 240 -21.62 14.57 0.32
C LEU A 240 -23.08 14.73 -0.13
N VAL A 241 -23.29 15.41 -1.25
CA VAL A 241 -24.63 15.61 -1.84
C VAL A 241 -25.20 14.29 -2.37
N GLU A 242 -24.41 13.52 -3.10
CA GLU A 242 -24.81 12.21 -3.64
C GLU A 242 -25.26 11.24 -2.54
N LEU A 243 -24.57 11.24 -1.41
CA LEU A 243 -24.91 10.43 -0.25
C LEU A 243 -26.07 11.00 0.57
N ASP A 244 -26.50 12.23 0.30
CA ASP A 244 -27.44 12.99 1.13
C ASP A 244 -27.02 12.92 2.61
N LEU A 245 -25.73 13.22 2.89
CA LEU A 245 -25.12 12.99 4.17
C LEU A 245 -25.52 14.06 5.19
N HIS A 246 -25.99 13.63 6.35
CA HIS A 246 -26.34 14.51 7.49
C HIS A 246 -25.50 14.18 8.72
N ASN A 247 -25.35 15.17 9.59
CA ASN A 247 -24.62 14.98 10.85
C ASN A 247 -25.31 13.93 11.74
N GLY A 248 -24.53 12.97 12.23
CA GLY A 248 -25.03 11.89 13.09
C GLY A 248 -25.73 10.75 12.38
N ASP A 249 -25.70 10.73 11.03
CA ASP A 249 -26.22 9.60 10.23
C ASP A 249 -25.57 8.28 10.60
N THR A 250 -26.33 7.21 10.44
CA THR A 250 -25.79 5.86 10.37
C THR A 250 -25.43 5.58 8.91
N ILE A 251 -24.19 5.20 8.70
CA ILE A 251 -23.59 4.92 7.38
C ILE A 251 -23.17 3.47 7.28
N VAL A 252 -23.13 2.96 6.06
CA VAL A 252 -22.49 1.68 5.76
C VAL A 252 -21.10 1.94 5.18
N VAL A 253 -20.11 1.33 5.79
CA VAL A 253 -18.71 1.47 5.39
C VAL A 253 -18.15 0.13 4.93
N ARG A 254 -17.20 0.17 4.00
CA ARG A 254 -16.40 -0.98 3.55
C ARG A 254 -14.96 -0.57 3.34
N LYS A 255 -14.08 -1.55 3.10
CA LYS A 255 -12.72 -1.29 2.64
C LYS A 255 -12.60 -1.57 1.14
N ALA A 256 -12.45 -0.54 0.33
CA ALA A 256 -12.13 -0.69 -1.08
C ALA A 256 -10.80 -1.44 -1.23
N GLY A 257 -10.81 -2.57 -1.96
CA GLY A 257 -9.64 -3.43 -2.12
C GLY A 257 -9.06 -3.95 -0.79
N GLU A 258 -9.90 -4.07 0.24
CA GLU A 258 -9.54 -4.50 1.62
C GLU A 258 -8.54 -3.58 2.34
N ILE A 259 -8.27 -2.40 1.81
CA ILE A 259 -7.27 -1.48 2.36
C ILE A 259 -7.89 -0.14 2.74
N ILE A 260 -8.58 0.54 1.81
CA ILE A 260 -9.02 1.93 1.97
C ILE A 260 -10.48 1.98 2.43
N PRO A 261 -10.77 2.54 3.63
CA PRO A 261 -12.14 2.71 4.08
C PRO A 261 -12.89 3.73 3.22
N GLU A 262 -14.11 3.38 2.83
CA GLU A 262 -15.03 4.27 2.11
C GLU A 262 -16.46 4.17 2.65
N VAL A 263 -17.21 5.26 2.52
CA VAL A 263 -18.63 5.28 2.82
C VAL A 263 -19.40 4.86 1.58
N VAL A 264 -20.14 3.74 1.68
CA VAL A 264 -20.92 3.17 0.58
C VAL A 264 -22.24 3.92 0.44
N ARG A 265 -23.03 3.98 1.53
CA ARG A 265 -24.36 4.60 1.57
C ARG A 265 -24.71 5.05 2.99
N VAL A 266 -25.72 5.89 3.08
CA VAL A 266 -26.40 6.27 4.31
C VAL A 266 -27.57 5.31 4.55
N LEU A 267 -27.99 5.15 5.80
CA LEU A 267 -29.22 4.49 6.22
C LEU A 267 -30.22 5.56 6.69
N PRO A 268 -31.04 6.14 5.78
CA PRO A 268 -31.90 7.28 6.11
C PRO A 268 -32.96 6.95 7.19
N GLU A 269 -33.35 5.69 7.27
CA GLU A 269 -34.28 5.18 8.29
C GLU A 269 -33.75 5.28 9.74
N LEU A 270 -32.43 5.39 9.90
CA LEU A 270 -31.76 5.56 11.19
C LEU A 270 -31.27 7.00 11.44
N ARG A 271 -31.66 7.96 10.56
CA ARG A 271 -31.25 9.36 10.67
C ARG A 271 -31.88 10.03 11.89
N PRO A 272 -31.12 10.79 12.70
CA PRO A 272 -31.69 11.61 13.78
C PRO A 272 -32.67 12.67 13.23
N ALA A 273 -33.78 12.87 13.90
CA ALA A 273 -34.86 13.75 13.43
C ALA A 273 -34.45 15.23 13.20
N LEU A 274 -33.38 15.70 13.88
CA LEU A 274 -32.86 17.08 13.74
C LEU A 274 -31.50 17.13 13.03
N ALA A 275 -31.12 16.08 12.32
CA ALA A 275 -29.87 16.02 11.59
C ALA A 275 -29.84 17.11 10.48
N GLN A 276 -28.73 17.84 10.40
CA GLN A 276 -28.52 18.86 9.39
C GLN A 276 -27.65 18.31 8.25
N PRO A 277 -27.88 18.70 7.00
CA PRO A 277 -27.01 18.35 5.88
C PRO A 277 -25.56 18.73 6.15
N VAL A 278 -24.63 17.91 5.69
CA VAL A 278 -23.21 18.20 5.80
C VAL A 278 -22.75 19.01 4.58
N GLU A 279 -22.18 20.18 4.84
CA GLU A 279 -21.59 21.04 3.82
C GLU A 279 -20.09 21.23 4.06
N LEU A 280 -19.33 21.48 2.97
CA LEU A 280 -17.95 21.90 3.12
C LEU A 280 -17.87 23.31 3.75
N PRO A 281 -16.82 23.59 4.54
CA PRO A 281 -16.61 24.94 5.07
C PRO A 281 -16.36 25.93 3.94
N LYS A 282 -16.76 27.20 4.13
CA LYS A 282 -16.49 28.28 3.18
C LYS A 282 -15.06 28.84 3.27
N THR A 283 -14.38 28.53 4.36
CA THR A 283 -13.00 28.95 4.62
C THR A 283 -12.10 27.76 4.91
N CYS A 284 -10.82 27.91 4.55
CA CYS A 284 -9.81 26.87 4.77
C CYS A 284 -9.63 26.58 6.26
N PRO A 285 -9.75 25.33 6.71
CA PRO A 285 -9.61 24.97 8.12
C PRO A 285 -8.17 25.16 8.65
N ALA A 286 -7.18 25.33 7.79
CA ALA A 286 -5.78 25.50 8.18
C ALA A 286 -5.30 26.95 8.20
N CYS A 287 -5.82 27.84 7.32
CA CYS A 287 -5.35 29.21 7.22
C CYS A 287 -6.45 30.27 7.20
N GLY A 288 -7.74 29.88 7.26
CA GLY A 288 -8.88 30.81 7.26
C GLY A 288 -9.21 31.47 5.93
N SER A 289 -8.40 31.30 4.88
CA SER A 289 -8.65 31.93 3.56
C SER A 289 -9.90 31.35 2.91
N THR A 290 -10.61 32.16 2.12
CA THR A 290 -11.79 31.74 1.37
C THR A 290 -11.45 30.58 0.43
N LEU A 291 -12.30 29.57 0.42
CA LEU A 291 -12.17 28.44 -0.49
C LEU A 291 -12.81 28.76 -1.85
N VAL A 292 -12.21 28.23 -2.90
CA VAL A 292 -12.67 28.43 -4.29
C VAL A 292 -12.99 27.08 -4.92
N ARG A 293 -14.08 27.02 -5.68
CA ARG A 293 -14.42 25.90 -6.54
C ARG A 293 -14.64 26.44 -7.95
N GLU A 294 -13.89 25.93 -8.91
CA GLU A 294 -14.12 26.21 -10.31
C GLU A 294 -15.32 25.43 -10.84
N THR A 295 -16.08 26.03 -11.77
CA THR A 295 -17.30 25.42 -12.32
C THR A 295 -17.06 24.11 -13.07
N SER A 296 -15.85 23.92 -13.57
CA SER A 296 -15.43 22.70 -14.30
C SER A 296 -14.84 21.61 -13.41
N GLU A 297 -14.62 21.88 -12.11
CA GLU A 297 -13.97 20.93 -11.19
C GLU A 297 -14.90 20.51 -10.04
N SER A 298 -14.78 19.25 -9.63
CA SER A 298 -15.41 18.74 -8.41
C SER A 298 -14.64 19.13 -7.12
N ALA A 299 -13.41 19.64 -7.27
CA ALA A 299 -12.53 19.97 -6.16
C ALA A 299 -12.76 21.40 -5.64
N THR A 300 -12.99 21.51 -4.34
CA THR A 300 -12.93 22.80 -3.61
C THR A 300 -11.53 22.99 -3.07
N ARG A 301 -10.92 24.18 -3.26
CA ARG A 301 -9.49 24.43 -2.98
C ARG A 301 -9.25 25.63 -2.10
N CYS A 302 -8.23 25.54 -1.27
CA CYS A 302 -7.52 26.69 -0.72
C CYS A 302 -6.48 27.15 -1.74
N ILE A 303 -6.54 28.39 -2.17
CA ILE A 303 -5.60 29.00 -3.15
C ILE A 303 -4.50 29.84 -2.47
N ASN A 304 -4.45 29.89 -1.17
CA ASN A 304 -3.43 30.61 -0.43
C ASN A 304 -2.09 29.87 -0.48
N SER A 305 -1.12 30.41 -1.23
CA SER A 305 0.23 29.85 -1.36
C SER A 305 1.00 29.74 -0.04
N SER A 306 0.63 30.58 0.95
CA SER A 306 1.21 30.56 2.30
C SER A 306 0.44 29.67 3.29
N CYS A 307 -0.48 28.83 2.81
CA CYS A 307 -1.22 27.92 3.67
C CYS A 307 -0.30 26.87 4.30
N PRO A 308 -0.21 26.76 5.63
CA PRO A 308 0.71 25.82 6.28
C PRO A 308 0.40 24.36 5.97
N ALA A 309 -0.86 24.02 5.71
CA ALA A 309 -1.23 22.64 5.33
C ALA A 309 -0.75 22.30 3.90
N ILE A 310 -0.83 23.23 2.96
CA ILE A 310 -0.29 23.07 1.60
C ILE A 310 1.22 22.89 1.67
N LEU A 311 1.91 23.74 2.43
CA LEU A 311 3.35 23.65 2.62
C LEU A 311 3.77 22.29 3.22
N ARG A 312 3.12 21.85 4.31
CA ARG A 312 3.39 20.53 4.89
C ARG A 312 3.19 19.40 3.88
N GLY A 313 2.13 19.49 3.07
CA GLY A 313 1.85 18.53 2.02
C GLY A 313 2.90 18.51 0.92
N ALA A 314 3.36 19.68 0.46
CA ALA A 314 4.42 19.85 -0.52
C ALA A 314 5.77 19.32 -0.01
N LEU A 315 6.13 19.63 1.23
CA LEU A 315 7.35 19.13 1.86
C LEU A 315 7.35 17.60 1.99
N ARG A 316 6.23 17.00 2.46
CA ARG A 316 6.09 15.54 2.53
C ARG A 316 6.24 14.87 1.17
N HIS A 317 5.70 15.50 0.13
CA HIS A 317 5.82 14.97 -1.23
C HIS A 317 7.25 15.09 -1.74
N TRP A 318 7.89 16.25 -1.54
CA TRP A 318 9.28 16.50 -1.94
C TRP A 318 10.25 15.48 -1.36
N VAL A 319 10.12 15.17 -0.06
CA VAL A 319 11.04 14.24 0.62
C VAL A 319 10.67 12.75 0.46
N SER A 320 9.57 12.46 -0.23
CA SER A 320 9.12 11.06 -0.40
C SER A 320 10.08 10.24 -1.26
N LYS A 321 10.00 8.90 -1.12
CA LYS A 321 10.85 7.93 -1.83
C LYS A 321 10.81 8.08 -3.36
N GLY A 322 9.62 8.39 -3.93
CA GLY A 322 9.46 8.62 -5.37
C GLY A 322 10.04 9.95 -5.87
N ALA A 323 10.33 10.90 -4.96
CA ALA A 323 10.90 12.19 -5.28
C ALA A 323 12.35 12.27 -4.81
N MET A 324 12.65 13.10 -3.80
CA MET A 324 14.03 13.35 -3.36
C MET A 324 14.57 12.31 -2.39
N ASP A 325 13.74 11.41 -1.88
CA ASP A 325 14.10 10.27 -1.00
C ASP A 325 14.96 10.69 0.20
N VAL A 326 14.44 11.64 0.98
CA VAL A 326 15.15 12.17 2.16
C VAL A 326 14.76 11.35 3.38
N ASP A 327 15.61 10.40 3.76
CA ASP A 327 15.39 9.62 4.96
C ASP A 327 15.50 10.47 6.25
N GLY A 328 14.71 10.10 7.26
CA GLY A 328 14.68 10.80 8.54
C GLY A 328 13.77 12.03 8.60
N LEU A 329 13.27 12.59 7.46
CA LEU A 329 12.37 13.74 7.45
C LEU A 329 10.90 13.30 7.39
N GLY A 330 10.41 12.73 8.47
CA GLY A 330 9.01 12.26 8.60
C GLY A 330 8.01 13.39 8.86
N GLY A 331 6.70 13.03 8.76
CA GLY A 331 5.60 14.00 8.89
C GLY A 331 5.60 14.83 10.18
N LYS A 332 5.94 14.22 11.34
CA LYS A 332 6.01 14.94 12.64
C LYS A 332 7.11 16.00 12.67
N LEU A 333 8.24 15.72 12.03
CA LEU A 333 9.34 16.68 11.97
C LEU A 333 9.00 17.83 11.00
N ILE A 334 8.37 17.53 9.86
CA ILE A 334 7.85 18.55 8.95
C ILE A 334 6.84 19.47 9.65
N GLU A 335 5.95 18.92 10.47
CA GLU A 335 5.01 19.70 11.28
C GLU A 335 5.75 20.67 12.21
N GLN A 336 6.75 20.18 12.97
CA GLN A 336 7.54 21.05 13.85
C GLN A 336 8.27 22.18 13.09
N LEU A 337 8.88 21.84 11.93
CA LEU A 337 9.61 22.83 11.11
C LEU A 337 8.68 23.94 10.60
N VAL A 338 7.50 23.59 10.12
CA VAL A 338 6.52 24.55 9.61
C VAL A 338 5.88 25.34 10.75
N ASP A 339 5.47 24.69 11.84
CA ASP A 339 4.78 25.34 12.97
C ASP A 339 5.67 26.32 13.72
N ARG A 340 6.99 26.07 13.75
CA ARG A 340 7.98 26.98 14.32
C ARG A 340 8.46 28.05 13.31
N GLY A 341 7.95 28.03 12.07
CA GLY A 341 8.33 28.97 11.01
C GLY A 341 9.76 28.81 10.49
N LEU A 342 10.40 27.69 10.78
CA LEU A 342 11.79 27.38 10.38
C LEU A 342 11.91 27.05 8.89
N VAL A 343 10.83 26.57 8.29
CA VAL A 343 10.71 26.23 6.87
C VAL A 343 9.42 26.82 6.32
N GLN A 344 9.54 27.67 5.30
CA GLN A 344 8.44 28.34 4.60
C GLN A 344 8.36 27.94 3.11
N SER A 345 9.38 27.22 2.63
CA SER A 345 9.47 26.72 1.26
C SER A 345 10.29 25.43 1.21
N ILE A 346 10.20 24.70 0.10
CA ILE A 346 11.05 23.52 -0.16
C ILE A 346 12.55 23.89 -0.09
N ALA A 347 12.92 25.05 -0.58
CA ALA A 347 14.32 25.51 -0.59
C ALA A 347 14.91 25.69 0.82
N ASP A 348 14.08 26.00 1.80
CA ASP A 348 14.53 26.22 3.17
C ASP A 348 14.99 24.91 3.84
N LEU A 349 14.53 23.74 3.38
CA LEU A 349 15.04 22.44 3.84
C LEU A 349 16.56 22.33 3.67
N TYR A 350 17.09 22.90 2.61
CA TYR A 350 18.51 22.84 2.27
C TYR A 350 19.36 23.95 2.94
N ARG A 351 18.73 24.74 3.82
CA ARG A 351 19.38 25.74 4.67
C ARG A 351 19.41 25.35 6.14
N LEU A 352 18.78 24.20 6.48
CA LEU A 352 18.80 23.67 7.84
C LEU A 352 20.21 23.25 8.21
N ASP A 353 20.56 23.46 9.48
CA ASP A 353 21.82 23.02 10.08
C ASP A 353 21.59 22.07 11.26
N GLU A 354 22.64 21.41 11.71
CA GLU A 354 22.58 20.43 12.79
C GLU A 354 22.18 21.05 14.13
N ALA A 355 22.58 22.29 14.40
CA ALA A 355 22.28 22.97 15.66
C ALA A 355 20.79 23.28 15.76
N LEU A 356 20.19 23.77 14.66
CA LEU A 356 18.77 24.04 14.57
C LEU A 356 17.95 22.73 14.71
N LEU A 357 18.33 21.69 13.97
CA LEU A 357 17.65 20.39 14.06
C LEU A 357 17.78 19.78 15.45
N GLY A 358 18.94 19.87 16.08
CA GLY A 358 19.16 19.39 17.44
C GLY A 358 18.30 20.09 18.52
N SER A 359 17.75 21.27 18.21
CA SER A 359 16.81 21.99 19.09
C SER A 359 15.36 21.47 19.01
N LEU A 360 15.05 20.57 18.05
CA LEU A 360 13.71 20.06 17.85
C LEU A 360 13.43 18.86 18.78
N GLU A 361 12.15 18.65 19.08
CA GLU A 361 11.74 17.55 19.95
C GLU A 361 12.09 16.19 19.33
N ARG A 362 12.67 15.32 20.13
CA ARG A 362 13.08 13.95 19.77
C ARG A 362 14.14 13.88 18.66
N MET A 363 14.91 14.96 18.47
CA MET A 363 16.00 15.02 17.52
C MET A 363 17.34 15.03 18.28
N GLY A 364 18.02 13.88 18.29
CA GLY A 364 19.38 13.78 18.84
C GLY A 364 20.44 14.21 17.81
N SER A 365 21.66 14.52 18.27
CA SER A 365 22.77 14.97 17.40
C SER A 365 23.03 14.03 16.22
N LYS A 366 23.03 12.71 16.46
CA LYS A 366 23.22 11.71 15.38
C LYS A 366 22.10 11.72 14.35
N SER A 367 20.84 11.91 14.79
CA SER A 367 19.71 12.00 13.88
C SER A 367 19.74 13.29 13.06
N ALA A 368 20.16 14.40 13.65
CA ALA A 368 20.36 15.68 12.96
C ALA A 368 21.45 15.56 11.89
N GLU A 369 22.61 15.01 12.24
CA GLU A 369 23.72 14.73 11.31
C GLU A 369 23.26 13.87 10.12
N ASN A 370 22.61 12.73 10.41
CA ASN A 370 22.09 11.83 9.35
C ASN A 370 21.10 12.53 8.43
N LEU A 371 20.21 13.36 8.98
CA LEU A 371 19.23 14.12 8.17
C LEU A 371 19.91 15.15 7.26
N ILE A 372 20.94 15.88 7.76
CA ILE A 372 21.71 16.82 6.91
C ILE A 372 22.44 16.06 5.80
N GLN A 373 23.01 14.89 6.11
CA GLN A 373 23.64 14.03 5.09
C GLN A 373 22.61 13.59 4.04
N ALA A 374 21.40 13.14 4.45
CA ALA A 374 20.33 12.75 3.54
C ALA A 374 19.86 13.93 2.65
N LEU A 375 19.68 15.11 3.21
CA LEU A 375 19.36 16.33 2.46
C LEU A 375 20.44 16.67 1.43
N ASN A 376 21.71 16.59 1.79
CA ASN A 376 22.81 16.84 0.87
C ASN A 376 22.88 15.77 -0.23
N ALA A 377 22.71 14.51 0.10
CA ALA A 377 22.67 13.40 -0.88
C ALA A 377 21.50 13.58 -1.86
N SER A 378 20.34 14.06 -1.41
CA SER A 378 19.17 14.27 -2.26
C SER A 378 19.41 15.27 -3.39
N ARG A 379 20.35 16.21 -3.25
CA ARG A 379 20.71 17.18 -4.30
C ARG A 379 21.21 16.52 -5.59
N SER A 380 21.69 15.28 -5.52
CA SER A 380 22.18 14.50 -6.67
C SER A 380 21.07 13.66 -7.35
N GLN A 381 19.83 13.70 -6.88
CA GLN A 381 18.71 13.01 -7.52
C GLN A 381 18.49 13.50 -8.95
N GLY A 382 18.08 12.57 -9.84
CA GLY A 382 17.85 12.88 -11.25
C GLY A 382 16.73 13.90 -11.47
N TRP A 383 16.78 14.58 -12.61
CA TRP A 383 15.84 15.64 -13.00
C TRP A 383 14.37 15.21 -12.90
N ALA A 384 14.03 14.02 -13.38
CA ALA A 384 12.67 13.47 -13.32
C ALA A 384 12.12 13.44 -11.89
N LYS A 385 12.91 12.97 -10.92
CA LYS A 385 12.53 12.95 -9.49
C LYS A 385 12.37 14.35 -8.91
N GLN A 386 13.22 15.29 -9.31
CA GLN A 386 13.10 16.70 -8.90
C GLN A 386 11.81 17.30 -9.43
N LEU A 387 11.52 17.11 -10.73
CA LEU A 387 10.32 17.62 -11.38
C LEU A 387 9.04 17.02 -10.76
N TYR A 388 9.03 15.72 -10.53
CA TYR A 388 7.94 15.05 -9.81
C TYR A 388 7.79 15.61 -8.38
N GLY A 389 8.90 15.79 -7.67
CA GLY A 389 8.94 16.30 -6.29
C GLY A 389 8.36 17.70 -6.13
N LEU A 390 8.44 18.58 -7.15
CA LEU A 390 7.80 19.89 -7.16
C LEU A 390 6.26 19.79 -7.09
N GLY A 391 5.70 18.64 -7.44
CA GLY A 391 4.26 18.40 -7.34
C GLY A 391 3.41 19.23 -8.28
N ILE A 392 3.95 19.58 -9.44
CA ILE A 392 3.26 20.35 -10.49
C ILE A 392 2.00 19.60 -10.90
N HIS A 393 0.90 20.35 -11.04
CA HIS A 393 -0.39 19.77 -11.40
C HIS A 393 -0.30 19.05 -12.75
N HIS A 394 -0.85 17.85 -12.85
CA HIS A 394 -0.78 16.93 -14.00
C HIS A 394 0.61 16.35 -14.34
N VAL A 395 1.65 16.66 -13.56
CA VAL A 395 2.96 16.02 -13.70
C VAL A 395 3.06 14.91 -12.65
N GLY A 396 2.79 13.68 -13.06
CA GLY A 396 3.01 12.48 -12.25
C GLY A 396 4.41 11.92 -12.44
N GLU A 397 4.79 10.91 -11.66
CA GLU A 397 6.09 10.24 -11.70
C GLU A 397 6.48 9.76 -13.12
N VAL A 398 5.48 9.33 -13.90
CA VAL A 398 5.68 8.82 -15.26
C VAL A 398 5.90 9.93 -16.30
N ASN A 399 5.34 11.13 -16.07
CA ASN A 399 5.39 12.24 -17.01
C ASN A 399 6.51 13.24 -16.66
N ALA A 400 7.18 13.02 -15.55
CA ALA A 400 8.33 13.79 -15.11
C ALA A 400 9.63 13.18 -15.67
#